data_281d0b38eef1e7940fda3f7074131542
#
_entry.id   281d0b38eef1e7940fda3f7074131542
#
_cell.length_a   1.000
_cell.length_b   1.000
_cell.length_c   1.000
_cell.angle_alpha   90.00
_cell.angle_beta   90.00
_cell.angle_gamma   90.00
#
_symmetry.space_group_name_H-M   'P 1'
#
loop_
_entity.id
_entity.type
_entity.pdbx_description
1 polymer ?
#
loop_
_entity_poly.entity_id
_entity_poly.type
_entity_poly.pdbx_seq_one_letter_code
_entity_poly.pdbx_strand_id
1 'polypeptide(L)'
;MTKGSLCSCLFVAVLLVSPATAFAEDAGGSKQAGDTAGQAVEAIPEPEPGKTLAPDSRPPETDFARDPFAEESPPPRLADPLEPLNRALFVFNDKAYYWVMKPVAQGYAAIVPETARVSVRNFFRNITMPVRFVNNLLQGKIRNSGVELLRFLINTTTGIGGLFDPAKNDWHIEPREEDLGQTLGKYGLGHGFYLVLPLLGPSSLRDTAGLAGDFFLDPVNYVDDDGIVIGAHVLKAENEVSLRIGEYEDLTKSALDPYVAVRDAYSQHRAKKVKE
;
A
#
# COMPACT_ATOMS: atom_id res chain seq x y z
N MET A 1 -7.18 18.41 -29.54
CA MET A 1 -6.77 17.12 -28.95
C MET A 1 -7.05 16.01 -29.95
N THR A 2 -6.04 15.47 -30.57
CA THR A 2 -6.19 14.37 -31.54
C THR A 2 -6.37 13.06 -30.76
N LYS A 3 -7.38 12.25 -31.13
CA LYS A 3 -7.72 10.95 -30.51
C LYS A 3 -6.54 9.94 -30.42
N GLY A 4 -5.42 10.22 -31.07
CA GLY A 4 -4.20 9.41 -31.01
C GLY A 4 -3.34 9.65 -29.77
N SER A 5 -3.37 10.84 -29.19
CA SER A 5 -2.54 11.21 -28.03
C SER A 5 -2.97 10.47 -26.75
N LEU A 6 -4.29 10.37 -26.50
CA LEU A 6 -4.82 9.69 -25.30
C LEU A 6 -4.49 8.18 -25.28
N CYS A 7 -4.52 7.53 -26.45
CA CYS A 7 -4.23 6.09 -26.55
C CYS A 7 -2.73 5.81 -26.39
N SER A 8 -1.87 6.72 -26.84
CA SER A 8 -0.41 6.63 -26.68
C SER A 8 0.01 6.87 -25.22
N CYS A 9 -0.62 7.84 -24.53
CA CYS A 9 -0.39 8.10 -23.11
C CYS A 9 -0.87 6.93 -22.24
N LEU A 10 -1.99 6.28 -22.57
CA LEU A 10 -2.48 5.10 -21.85
C LEU A 10 -1.48 3.94 -21.93
N PHE A 11 -0.86 3.73 -23.10
CA PHE A 11 0.09 2.64 -23.30
C PHE A 11 1.45 2.91 -22.62
N VAL A 12 1.88 4.16 -22.58
CA VAL A 12 3.16 4.56 -21.96
C VAL A 12 3.02 4.72 -20.44
N ALA A 13 1.90 5.25 -19.94
CA ALA A 13 1.66 5.39 -18.51
C ALA A 13 1.50 4.01 -17.82
N VAL A 14 0.94 3.02 -18.51
CA VAL A 14 0.87 1.63 -18.02
C VAL A 14 2.26 1.00 -17.86
N LEU A 15 3.27 1.48 -18.57
CA LEU A 15 4.64 0.95 -18.52
C LEU A 15 5.53 1.52 -17.40
N LEU A 16 5.08 2.54 -16.65
CA LEU A 16 5.99 3.34 -15.82
C LEU A 16 5.63 3.45 -14.34
N VAL A 17 4.58 2.77 -13.84
CA VAL A 17 4.25 2.76 -12.41
C VAL A 17 4.93 1.58 -11.73
N SER A 18 5.72 1.87 -10.71
CA SER A 18 6.56 0.89 -10.00
C SER A 18 5.75 -0.11 -9.14
N PRO A 19 6.14 -1.38 -9.08
CA PRO A 19 5.52 -2.39 -8.22
C PRO A 19 5.66 -2.12 -6.71
N ALA A 20 6.54 -1.17 -6.33
CA ALA A 20 6.81 -0.87 -4.92
C ALA A 20 5.64 -0.23 -4.15
N THR A 21 4.63 0.30 -4.85
CA THR A 21 3.49 0.96 -4.18
C THR A 21 2.51 0.00 -3.50
N ALA A 22 2.54 -1.30 -3.85
CA ALA A 22 1.56 -2.27 -3.35
C ALA A 22 1.80 -2.72 -1.89
N PHE A 23 3.00 -2.52 -1.33
CA PHE A 23 3.39 -3.16 -0.07
C PHE A 23 3.66 -2.20 1.11
N ALA A 24 3.63 -0.90 0.93
CA ALA A 24 4.37 0.00 1.81
C ALA A 24 3.56 0.84 2.81
N GLU A 25 2.26 0.68 2.93
CA GLU A 25 1.50 1.48 3.90
C GLU A 25 1.43 0.88 5.31
N ASP A 26 1.74 -0.42 5.49
CA ASP A 26 1.59 -1.12 6.78
C ASP A 26 2.89 -1.17 7.63
N ALA A 27 4.06 -0.81 7.10
CA ALA A 27 5.35 -0.93 7.80
C ALA A 27 5.72 0.27 8.71
N GLY A 28 4.91 1.33 8.72
CA GLY A 28 5.21 2.57 9.48
C GLY A 28 4.84 2.56 10.96
N GLY A 29 4.33 1.47 11.51
CA GLY A 29 3.64 1.43 12.81
C GLY A 29 4.38 0.84 14.01
N SER A 30 5.62 0.39 13.91
CA SER A 30 6.29 -0.21 15.08
C SER A 30 7.78 0.12 15.22
N LYS A 31 8.08 1.33 15.67
CA LYS A 31 9.33 1.61 16.41
C LYS A 31 8.97 2.35 17.69
N GLN A 32 8.56 1.60 18.70
CA GLN A 32 8.72 1.99 20.10
C GLN A 32 9.53 0.89 20.79
N ALA A 33 10.83 1.07 20.82
CA ALA A 33 11.69 0.44 21.81
C ALA A 33 11.46 1.21 23.12
N GLY A 34 10.67 0.66 24.00
CA GLY A 34 10.47 1.14 25.37
C GLY A 34 11.36 0.38 26.32
N ASP A 35 12.36 1.06 26.80
CA ASP A 35 13.15 0.71 27.97
C ASP A 35 12.24 0.75 29.22
N THR A 36 12.06 -0.36 29.91
CA THR A 36 11.62 -0.37 31.32
C THR A 36 12.17 -1.61 32.01
N ALA A 37 13.31 -1.43 32.62
CA ALA A 37 13.81 -2.30 33.67
C ALA A 37 13.01 -2.05 34.97
N GLY A 38 12.61 -3.11 35.64
CA GLY A 38 12.39 -3.15 37.09
C GLY A 38 10.97 -2.88 37.55
N GLN A 39 10.15 -3.91 37.67
CA GLN A 39 9.11 -3.95 38.71
C GLN A 39 9.19 -5.27 39.47
N ALA A 40 9.18 -5.07 40.80
CA ALA A 40 9.35 -6.08 41.81
C ALA A 40 8.27 -7.15 41.80
N VAL A 41 8.68 -8.38 42.10
CA VAL A 41 7.81 -9.53 42.36
C VAL A 41 7.04 -9.27 43.65
N GLU A 42 5.75 -9.06 43.56
CA GLU A 42 4.84 -8.99 44.71
C GLU A 42 4.32 -10.39 45.04
N ALA A 43 4.39 -10.75 46.30
CA ALA A 43 4.16 -12.09 46.83
C ALA A 43 2.68 -12.51 46.68
N ILE A 44 2.49 -13.78 46.27
CA ILE A 44 1.20 -14.46 46.19
C ILE A 44 0.73 -14.75 47.61
N PRO A 45 -0.51 -14.36 48.03
CA PRO A 45 -1.08 -14.76 49.32
C PRO A 45 -1.57 -16.22 49.29
N GLU A 46 -1.27 -16.96 50.35
CA GLU A 46 -1.74 -18.32 50.58
C GLU A 46 -3.30 -18.40 50.68
N PRO A 47 -3.92 -19.50 50.20
CA PRO A 47 -5.38 -19.67 50.29
C PRO A 47 -5.84 -20.13 51.67
N GLU A 48 -6.81 -19.45 52.25
CA GLU A 48 -7.50 -19.87 53.46
C GLU A 48 -8.36 -21.14 53.20
N PRO A 49 -8.39 -22.09 54.15
CA PRO A 49 -9.20 -23.30 54.05
C PRO A 49 -10.64 -23.08 54.52
N GLY A 50 -11.61 -23.26 53.61
CA GLY A 50 -12.99 -23.44 53.98
C GLY A 50 -14.04 -22.58 53.27
N LYS A 51 -14.33 -22.84 52.03
CA LYS A 51 -15.65 -22.57 51.42
C LYS A 51 -15.96 -23.67 50.40
N THR A 52 -16.99 -24.46 50.78
CA THR A 52 -17.63 -25.45 49.91
C THR A 52 -18.27 -24.74 48.72
N LEU A 53 -17.78 -25.00 47.51
CA LEU A 53 -18.32 -24.48 46.27
C LEU A 53 -19.47 -25.37 45.78
N ALA A 54 -20.58 -24.75 45.44
CA ALA A 54 -21.72 -25.38 44.77
C ALA A 54 -21.33 -25.82 43.33
N PRO A 55 -21.92 -26.90 42.80
CA PRO A 55 -21.52 -27.48 41.52
C PRO A 55 -22.25 -26.80 40.35
N ASP A 56 -21.97 -25.55 40.04
CA ASP A 56 -22.32 -24.93 38.74
C ASP A 56 -21.61 -23.58 38.57
N SER A 57 -20.29 -23.63 38.47
CA SER A 57 -19.55 -22.48 37.95
C SER A 57 -18.47 -23.04 37.03
N ARG A 58 -18.72 -22.93 35.69
CA ARG A 58 -17.63 -23.03 34.72
C ARG A 58 -16.55 -22.07 35.17
N PRO A 59 -15.28 -22.48 35.15
CA PRO A 59 -14.18 -21.56 35.41
C PRO A 59 -14.32 -20.39 34.42
N PRO A 60 -14.01 -19.15 34.81
CA PRO A 60 -13.86 -18.09 33.83
C PRO A 60 -12.85 -18.56 32.76
N GLU A 61 -13.26 -18.56 31.51
CA GLU A 61 -12.33 -18.81 30.38
C GLU A 61 -11.19 -17.83 30.54
N THR A 62 -10.10 -18.35 31.11
CA THR A 62 -8.87 -17.56 31.20
C THR A 62 -8.41 -17.25 29.79
N ASP A 63 -8.14 -16.00 29.53
CA ASP A 63 -7.66 -15.43 28.27
C ASP A 63 -6.36 -16.10 27.73
N PHE A 64 -5.84 -17.09 28.46
CA PHE A 64 -4.73 -17.98 28.08
C PHE A 64 -5.10 -19.08 27.08
N ALA A 65 -6.39 -19.25 26.77
CA ALA A 65 -6.86 -20.24 25.79
C ALA A 65 -6.93 -19.68 24.36
N ARG A 66 -6.59 -18.42 24.14
CA ARG A 66 -6.33 -17.91 22.81
C ARG A 66 -4.93 -18.36 22.43
N ASP A 67 -4.85 -19.44 21.66
CA ASP A 67 -3.63 -19.87 21.00
C ASP A 67 -3.09 -18.66 20.19
N PRO A 68 -1.95 -18.06 20.57
CA PRO A 68 -1.36 -16.98 19.79
C PRO A 68 -0.96 -17.41 18.36
N PHE A 69 -1.03 -18.72 18.07
CA PHE A 69 -0.88 -19.35 16.77
C PHE A 69 -2.21 -19.88 16.22
N ALA A 70 -3.36 -19.58 16.87
CA ALA A 70 -4.68 -19.90 16.35
C ALA A 70 -4.81 -19.22 14.98
N GLU A 71 -4.79 -20.06 13.99
CA GLU A 71 -4.75 -19.88 12.56
C GLU A 71 -5.38 -18.56 12.10
N GLU A 72 -4.52 -17.60 11.72
CA GLU A 72 -4.90 -16.64 10.70
C GLU A 72 -5.50 -17.46 9.55
N SER A 73 -6.77 -17.24 9.26
CA SER A 73 -7.43 -17.91 8.14
C SER A 73 -6.49 -17.87 6.92
N PRO A 74 -6.25 -19.02 6.27
CA PRO A 74 -5.28 -19.08 5.19
C PRO A 74 -5.55 -17.94 4.20
N PRO A 75 -4.52 -17.26 3.71
CA PRO A 75 -4.70 -16.12 2.84
C PRO A 75 -5.59 -16.49 1.66
N PRO A 76 -6.49 -15.60 1.23
CA PRO A 76 -7.36 -15.87 0.09
C PRO A 76 -6.49 -16.22 -1.11
N ARG A 77 -6.53 -17.49 -1.54
CA ARG A 77 -5.76 -17.95 -2.70
C ARG A 77 -6.39 -17.37 -3.96
N LEU A 78 -5.69 -16.45 -4.60
CA LEU A 78 -6.04 -15.99 -5.94
C LEU A 78 -5.83 -17.12 -6.95
N ALA A 79 -6.86 -17.39 -7.78
CA ALA A 79 -6.69 -18.27 -8.93
C ALA A 79 -5.64 -17.69 -9.88
N ASP A 80 -4.75 -18.53 -10.34
CA ASP A 80 -3.65 -18.12 -11.22
C ASP A 80 -3.60 -19.00 -12.48
N PRO A 81 -4.57 -18.86 -13.37
CA PRO A 81 -4.63 -19.67 -14.61
C PRO A 81 -3.52 -19.31 -15.60
N LEU A 82 -2.89 -18.14 -15.44
CA LEU A 82 -1.81 -17.64 -16.30
C LEU A 82 -0.44 -17.74 -15.60
N GLU A 83 -0.28 -18.64 -14.63
CA GLU A 83 0.96 -18.77 -13.85
C GLU A 83 2.23 -18.81 -14.70
N PRO A 84 2.35 -19.55 -15.82
CA PRO A 84 3.57 -19.54 -16.62
C PRO A 84 3.91 -18.17 -17.21
N LEU A 85 2.90 -17.42 -17.67
CA LEU A 85 3.08 -16.05 -18.16
C LEU A 85 3.42 -15.08 -17.00
N ASN A 86 2.69 -15.18 -15.90
CA ASN A 86 2.90 -14.37 -14.72
C ASN A 86 4.31 -14.57 -14.13
N ARG A 87 4.81 -15.80 -14.10
CA ARG A 87 6.20 -16.09 -13.69
C ARG A 87 7.22 -15.49 -14.65
N ALA A 88 6.99 -15.55 -15.96
CA ALA A 88 7.90 -14.92 -16.93
C ALA A 88 7.93 -13.39 -16.75
N LEU A 89 6.77 -12.75 -16.55
CA LEU A 89 6.67 -11.32 -16.27
C LEU A 89 7.26 -10.95 -14.91
N PHE A 90 7.10 -11.80 -13.90
CA PHE A 90 7.74 -11.62 -12.61
C PHE A 90 9.27 -11.60 -12.74
N VAL A 91 9.86 -12.57 -13.47
CA VAL A 91 11.31 -12.59 -13.72
C VAL A 91 11.77 -11.37 -14.51
N PHE A 92 10.96 -10.91 -15.48
CA PHE A 92 11.24 -9.67 -16.20
C PHE A 92 11.25 -8.46 -15.25
N ASN A 93 10.24 -8.31 -14.41
CA ASN A 93 10.13 -7.22 -13.45
C ASN A 93 11.27 -7.26 -12.41
N ASP A 94 11.61 -8.45 -11.91
CA ASP A 94 12.73 -8.66 -10.99
C ASP A 94 14.06 -8.19 -11.60
N LYS A 95 14.34 -8.59 -12.85
CA LYS A 95 15.54 -8.13 -13.57
C LYS A 95 15.50 -6.63 -13.86
N ALA A 96 14.34 -6.08 -14.26
CA ALA A 96 14.18 -4.64 -14.46
C ALA A 96 14.44 -3.86 -13.16
N TYR A 97 13.96 -4.37 -12.03
CA TYR A 97 14.24 -3.79 -10.73
C TYR A 97 15.74 -3.78 -10.42
N TYR A 98 16.42 -4.94 -10.45
CA TYR A 98 17.83 -5.03 -10.07
C TYR A 98 18.80 -4.35 -11.05
N TRP A 99 18.49 -4.34 -12.34
CA TRP A 99 19.41 -3.83 -13.36
C TRP A 99 19.16 -2.38 -13.77
N VAL A 100 17.93 -1.89 -13.56
CA VAL A 100 17.58 -0.52 -14.01
C VAL A 100 17.08 0.31 -12.83
N MET A 101 15.95 -0.05 -12.22
CA MET A 101 15.27 0.80 -11.24
C MET A 101 16.12 1.02 -9.99
N LYS A 102 16.66 -0.04 -9.40
CA LYS A 102 17.47 0.06 -8.18
C LYS A 102 18.74 0.87 -8.37
N PRO A 103 19.58 0.66 -9.42
CA PRO A 103 20.76 1.50 -9.66
C PRO A 103 20.42 2.97 -9.90
N VAL A 104 19.34 3.27 -10.65
CA VAL A 104 18.87 4.64 -10.86
C VAL A 104 18.39 5.26 -9.55
N ALA A 105 17.59 4.54 -8.79
CA ALA A 105 17.09 4.99 -7.49
C ALA A 105 18.22 5.22 -6.46
N GLN A 106 19.26 4.37 -6.46
CA GLN A 106 20.45 4.56 -5.63
C GLN A 106 21.24 5.80 -6.04
N GLY A 107 21.45 6.00 -7.35
CA GLY A 107 22.11 7.21 -7.89
C GLY A 107 21.31 8.48 -7.54
N TYR A 108 20.01 8.44 -7.70
CA TYR A 108 19.11 9.53 -7.29
C TYR A 108 19.19 9.79 -5.78
N ALA A 109 19.16 8.75 -4.95
CA ALA A 109 19.27 8.86 -3.50
C ALA A 109 20.63 9.38 -3.01
N ALA A 110 21.70 9.16 -3.77
CA ALA A 110 23.03 9.68 -3.45
C ALA A 110 23.14 11.20 -3.67
N ILE A 111 22.34 11.76 -4.60
CA ILE A 111 22.38 13.18 -4.97
C ILE A 111 21.28 13.96 -4.24
N VAL A 112 20.07 13.38 -4.11
CA VAL A 112 18.89 14.04 -3.55
C VAL A 112 18.66 13.60 -2.11
N PRO A 113 18.73 14.51 -1.13
CA PRO A 113 18.48 14.20 0.29
C PRO A 113 17.10 13.57 0.51
N GLU A 114 16.99 12.71 1.51
CA GLU A 114 15.73 12.02 1.83
C GLU A 114 14.56 12.98 2.05
N THR A 115 14.80 14.09 2.75
CA THR A 115 13.77 15.13 2.97
C THR A 115 13.19 15.68 1.66
N ALA A 116 14.02 15.92 0.66
CA ALA A 116 13.57 16.38 -0.65
C ALA A 116 12.79 15.28 -1.40
N ARG A 117 13.23 14.02 -1.29
CA ARG A 117 12.52 12.86 -1.87
C ARG A 117 11.15 12.65 -1.21
N VAL A 118 11.07 12.84 0.10
CA VAL A 118 9.79 12.84 0.83
C VAL A 118 8.89 13.97 0.35
N SER A 119 9.44 15.18 0.12
CA SER A 119 8.67 16.31 -0.43
C SER A 119 8.13 16.02 -1.83
N VAL A 120 8.91 15.39 -2.71
CA VAL A 120 8.45 14.96 -4.04
C VAL A 120 7.31 13.94 -3.93
N ARG A 121 7.41 12.96 -3.04
CA ARG A 121 6.34 12.01 -2.77
C ARG A 121 5.07 12.70 -2.28
N ASN A 122 5.18 13.61 -1.32
CA ASN A 122 4.05 14.36 -0.78
C ASN A 122 3.36 15.20 -1.85
N PHE A 123 4.13 15.85 -2.72
CA PHE A 123 3.62 16.62 -3.85
C PHE A 123 2.79 15.76 -4.80
N PHE A 124 3.30 14.58 -5.22
CA PHE A 124 2.53 13.67 -6.07
C PHE A 124 1.29 13.12 -5.36
N ARG A 125 1.39 12.79 -4.06
CA ARG A 125 0.21 12.39 -3.27
C ARG A 125 -0.83 13.50 -3.19
N ASN A 126 -0.41 14.74 -3.05
CA ASN A 126 -1.33 15.88 -3.00
C ASN A 126 -2.04 16.08 -4.34
N ILE A 127 -1.32 16.05 -5.47
CA ILE A 127 -1.91 16.20 -6.80
C ILE A 127 -2.88 15.06 -7.13
N THR A 128 -2.57 13.82 -6.77
CA THR A 128 -3.43 12.65 -7.04
C THR A 128 -4.60 12.52 -6.06
N MET A 129 -4.86 13.53 -5.22
CA MET A 129 -6.02 13.54 -4.31
C MET A 129 -7.36 13.23 -5.00
N PRO A 130 -7.67 13.68 -6.23
CA PRO A 130 -8.95 13.39 -6.86
C PRO A 130 -9.25 11.89 -6.99
N VAL A 131 -8.23 11.04 -7.19
CA VAL A 131 -8.39 9.58 -7.23
C VAL A 131 -8.97 9.09 -5.91
N ARG A 132 -8.34 9.44 -4.78
CA ARG A 132 -8.77 9.01 -3.44
C ARG A 132 -10.11 9.63 -3.05
N PHE A 133 -10.30 10.91 -3.36
CA PHE A 133 -11.55 11.63 -3.08
C PHE A 133 -12.75 10.95 -3.76
N VAL A 134 -12.66 10.71 -5.07
CA VAL A 134 -13.74 10.12 -5.86
C VAL A 134 -14.00 8.68 -5.42
N ASN A 135 -12.97 7.89 -5.18
CA ASN A 135 -13.14 6.50 -4.76
C ASN A 135 -13.75 6.39 -3.34
N ASN A 136 -13.36 7.24 -2.39
CA ASN A 136 -14.04 7.34 -1.10
C ASN A 136 -15.52 7.71 -1.25
N LEU A 137 -15.81 8.66 -2.15
CA LEU A 137 -17.19 9.09 -2.41
C LEU A 137 -18.02 7.97 -3.03
N LEU A 138 -17.49 7.29 -4.06
CA LEU A 138 -18.14 6.15 -4.70
C LEU A 138 -18.41 5.00 -3.72
N GLN A 139 -17.53 4.80 -2.75
CA GLN A 139 -17.74 3.80 -1.69
C GLN A 139 -18.75 4.23 -0.61
N GLY A 140 -19.30 5.44 -0.70
CA GLY A 140 -20.20 6.00 0.32
C GLY A 140 -19.47 6.44 1.60
N LYS A 141 -18.14 6.50 1.60
CA LYS A 141 -17.30 6.96 2.72
C LYS A 141 -17.18 8.49 2.71
N ILE A 142 -18.32 9.21 2.81
CA ILE A 142 -18.38 10.67 2.68
C ILE A 142 -17.44 11.38 3.66
N ARG A 143 -17.33 10.88 4.90
CA ARG A 143 -16.39 11.43 5.89
C ARG A 143 -14.95 11.34 5.43
N ASN A 144 -14.54 10.19 4.89
CA ASN A 144 -13.19 9.98 4.40
C ASN A 144 -12.89 10.86 3.17
N SER A 145 -13.87 10.98 2.27
CA SER A 145 -13.78 11.91 1.14
C SER A 145 -13.58 13.36 1.61
N GLY A 146 -14.34 13.81 2.63
CA GLY A 146 -14.14 15.11 3.26
C GLY A 146 -12.76 15.27 3.91
N VAL A 147 -12.23 14.20 4.52
CA VAL A 147 -10.86 14.20 5.07
C VAL A 147 -9.82 14.39 3.97
N GLU A 148 -9.94 13.70 2.81
CA GLU A 148 -9.01 13.87 1.69
C GLU A 148 -9.04 15.29 1.12
N LEU A 149 -10.24 15.88 0.98
CA LEU A 149 -10.40 17.27 0.55
C LEU A 149 -9.72 18.24 1.55
N LEU A 150 -9.97 18.04 2.85
CA LEU A 150 -9.36 18.86 3.91
C LEU A 150 -7.83 18.76 3.89
N ARG A 151 -7.29 17.55 3.79
CA ARG A 151 -5.84 17.33 3.65
C ARG A 151 -5.27 18.05 2.44
N PHE A 152 -5.94 17.94 1.28
CA PHE A 152 -5.53 18.63 0.07
C PHE A 152 -5.46 20.15 0.27
N LEU A 153 -6.48 20.75 0.88
CA LEU A 153 -6.51 22.20 1.13
C LEU A 153 -5.39 22.63 2.09
N ILE A 154 -5.21 21.90 3.18
CA ILE A 154 -4.14 22.16 4.17
C ILE A 154 -2.77 22.02 3.49
N ASN A 155 -2.52 20.89 2.84
CA ASN A 155 -1.20 20.61 2.26
C ASN A 155 -0.89 21.55 1.07
N THR A 156 -1.90 21.98 0.33
CA THR A 156 -1.70 22.95 -0.75
C THR A 156 -1.42 24.34 -0.23
N THR A 157 -2.09 24.79 0.83
CA THR A 157 -1.94 26.15 1.38
C THR A 157 -0.74 26.26 2.33
N THR A 158 -0.72 25.49 3.40
CA THR A 158 0.33 25.54 4.43
C THR A 158 1.51 24.64 4.12
N GLY A 159 1.31 23.59 3.32
CA GLY A 159 2.33 22.65 2.89
C GLY A 159 3.07 23.02 1.59
N ILE A 160 2.95 24.29 1.14
CA ILE A 160 3.62 24.83 -0.07
C ILE A 160 3.31 23.94 -1.31
N GLY A 161 2.03 23.93 -1.72
CA GLY A 161 1.61 23.13 -2.90
C GLY A 161 1.67 21.62 -2.68
N GLY A 162 1.74 21.16 -1.42
CA GLY A 162 1.81 19.74 -1.10
C GLY A 162 3.23 19.17 -0.97
N LEU A 163 4.28 20.00 -1.01
CA LEU A 163 5.66 19.55 -0.74
C LEU A 163 5.85 19.06 0.71
N PHE A 164 5.07 19.61 1.64
CA PHE A 164 5.01 19.19 3.03
C PHE A 164 3.64 18.59 3.33
N ASP A 165 3.55 17.76 4.38
CA ASP A 165 2.29 17.17 4.84
C ASP A 165 1.95 17.67 6.27
N PRO A 166 1.65 18.95 6.46
CA PRO A 166 1.21 19.48 7.75
C PRO A 166 -0.09 18.84 8.22
N ALA A 167 -0.99 18.43 7.30
CA ALA A 167 -2.21 17.74 7.67
C ALA A 167 -1.93 16.48 8.51
N LYS A 168 -0.91 15.70 8.15
CA LYS A 168 -0.47 14.54 8.92
C LYS A 168 0.39 14.94 10.13
N ASN A 169 1.42 15.76 9.92
CA ASN A 169 2.47 15.99 10.89
C ASN A 169 2.01 16.90 12.05
N ASP A 170 1.21 17.93 11.75
CA ASP A 170 0.80 18.94 12.73
C ASP A 170 -0.63 18.70 13.24
N TRP A 171 -1.54 18.29 12.35
CA TRP A 171 -2.96 18.05 12.72
C TRP A 171 -3.33 16.58 12.91
N HIS A 172 -2.39 15.64 12.71
CA HIS A 172 -2.61 14.19 12.88
C HIS A 172 -3.82 13.65 12.07
N ILE A 173 -4.06 14.25 10.90
CA ILE A 173 -5.10 13.82 9.98
C ILE A 173 -4.51 12.78 9.03
N GLU A 174 -4.77 11.50 9.30
CA GLU A 174 -4.25 10.41 8.48
C GLU A 174 -4.92 10.36 7.09
N PRO A 175 -4.17 9.98 6.03
CA PRO A 175 -4.71 9.82 4.69
C PRO A 175 -5.71 8.65 4.62
N ARG A 176 -6.65 8.76 3.67
CA ARG A 176 -7.67 7.75 3.39
C ARG A 176 -7.47 7.20 1.98
N GLU A 177 -6.53 6.27 1.87
CA GLU A 177 -6.09 5.72 0.59
C GLU A 177 -7.15 4.77 0.02
N GLU A 178 -7.78 5.19 -1.08
CA GLU A 178 -8.76 4.40 -1.81
C GLU A 178 -8.49 4.47 -3.31
N ASP A 179 -8.72 3.36 -3.99
CA ASP A 179 -8.60 3.23 -5.43
C ASP A 179 -9.87 2.56 -6.03
N LEU A 180 -9.99 2.59 -7.35
CA LEU A 180 -11.15 2.03 -8.03
C LEU A 180 -11.20 0.49 -7.91
N GLY A 181 -10.05 -0.20 -7.80
CA GLY A 181 -10.02 -1.63 -7.54
C GLY A 181 -10.65 -1.98 -6.19
N GLN A 182 -10.39 -1.18 -5.15
CA GLN A 182 -11.05 -1.31 -3.83
C GLN A 182 -12.54 -0.98 -3.93
N THR A 183 -12.90 0.07 -4.66
CA THR A 183 -14.30 0.46 -4.91
C THR A 183 -15.07 -0.67 -5.59
N LEU A 184 -14.53 -1.27 -6.63
CA LEU A 184 -15.12 -2.43 -7.30
C LEU A 184 -15.22 -3.64 -6.35
N GLY A 185 -14.20 -3.87 -5.51
CA GLY A 185 -14.21 -4.90 -4.48
C GLY A 185 -15.33 -4.71 -3.45
N LYS A 186 -15.55 -3.46 -3.01
CA LYS A 186 -16.64 -3.13 -2.09
C LYS A 186 -18.02 -3.36 -2.71
N TYR A 187 -18.17 -3.20 -4.01
CA TYR A 187 -19.40 -3.54 -4.74
C TYR A 187 -19.56 -5.03 -5.01
N GLY A 188 -18.68 -5.88 -4.44
CA GLY A 188 -18.78 -7.33 -4.53
C GLY A 188 -18.10 -7.95 -5.74
N LEU A 189 -17.37 -7.17 -6.56
CA LEU A 189 -16.54 -7.76 -7.60
C LEU A 189 -15.34 -8.47 -6.96
N GLY A 190 -15.27 -9.79 -7.16
CA GLY A 190 -14.12 -10.57 -6.75
C GLY A 190 -12.83 -10.12 -7.45
N HIS A 191 -11.68 -10.54 -6.96
CA HIS A 191 -10.38 -10.23 -7.56
C HIS A 191 -10.26 -10.72 -9.02
N GLY A 192 -11.07 -11.73 -9.42
CA GLY A 192 -10.86 -12.46 -10.66
C GLY A 192 -9.63 -13.36 -10.55
N PHE A 193 -8.75 -13.32 -11.53
CA PHE A 193 -7.49 -14.06 -11.52
C PHE A 193 -6.28 -13.14 -11.33
N TYR A 194 -5.19 -13.73 -10.85
CA TYR A 194 -3.93 -13.03 -10.62
C TYR A 194 -3.26 -12.67 -11.94
N LEU A 195 -2.68 -11.48 -11.98
CA LEU A 195 -1.91 -10.94 -13.11
C LEU A 195 -0.62 -10.31 -12.60
N VAL A 196 0.46 -10.50 -13.35
CA VAL A 196 1.66 -9.70 -13.20
C VAL A 196 1.75 -8.74 -14.38
N LEU A 197 1.73 -7.46 -14.10
CA LEU A 197 1.84 -6.42 -15.12
C LEU A 197 3.32 -6.05 -15.33
N PRO A 198 3.77 -5.89 -16.60
CA PRO A 198 5.13 -5.44 -16.87
C PRO A 198 5.41 -4.11 -16.19
N LEU A 199 6.50 -4.04 -15.43
CA LEU A 199 6.97 -2.89 -14.64
C LEU A 199 6.02 -2.44 -13.51
N LEU A 200 4.73 -2.79 -13.55
CA LEU A 200 3.74 -2.47 -12.54
C LEU A 200 3.67 -3.51 -11.40
N GLY A 201 4.15 -4.73 -11.66
CA GLY A 201 4.20 -5.79 -10.68
C GLY A 201 2.87 -6.53 -10.46
N PRO A 202 2.62 -7.05 -9.23
CA PRO A 202 1.45 -7.86 -8.91
C PRO A 202 0.15 -7.08 -9.03
N SER A 203 -0.86 -7.73 -9.62
CA SER A 203 -2.20 -7.18 -9.82
C SER A 203 -3.24 -8.30 -9.87
N SER A 204 -4.49 -7.93 -10.08
CA SER A 204 -5.59 -8.82 -10.38
C SER A 204 -6.41 -8.26 -11.53
N LEU A 205 -7.30 -9.05 -12.13
CA LEU A 205 -8.17 -8.55 -13.19
C LEU A 205 -8.98 -7.33 -12.75
N ARG A 206 -9.55 -7.38 -11.55
CA ARG A 206 -10.29 -6.26 -10.93
C ARG A 206 -9.41 -5.04 -10.74
N ASP A 207 -8.24 -5.23 -10.14
CA ASP A 207 -7.37 -4.11 -9.77
C ASP A 207 -6.71 -3.50 -11.01
N THR A 208 -6.45 -4.29 -12.05
CA THR A 208 -6.01 -3.78 -13.37
C THR A 208 -7.10 -2.91 -14.03
N ALA A 209 -8.36 -3.32 -13.96
CA ALA A 209 -9.48 -2.49 -14.43
C ALA A 209 -9.63 -1.21 -13.57
N GLY A 210 -9.42 -1.33 -12.25
CA GLY A 210 -9.38 -0.20 -11.33
C GLY A 210 -8.29 0.80 -11.69
N LEU A 211 -7.07 0.32 -11.92
CA LEU A 211 -5.94 1.14 -12.34
C LEU A 211 -6.23 1.93 -13.62
N ALA A 212 -6.87 1.27 -14.62
CA ALA A 212 -7.28 1.94 -15.85
C ALA A 212 -8.30 3.05 -15.60
N GLY A 213 -9.22 2.88 -14.66
CA GLY A 213 -10.19 3.90 -14.28
C GLY A 213 -9.57 5.05 -13.49
N ASP A 214 -8.68 4.75 -12.54
CA ASP A 214 -7.97 5.76 -11.74
C ASP A 214 -7.06 6.63 -12.61
N PHE A 215 -6.54 6.09 -13.72
CA PHE A 215 -5.79 6.86 -14.71
C PHE A 215 -6.55 8.10 -15.20
N PHE A 216 -7.87 8.00 -15.38
CA PHE A 216 -8.71 9.14 -15.81
C PHE A 216 -8.97 10.15 -14.69
N LEU A 217 -8.71 9.81 -13.44
CA LEU A 217 -8.84 10.70 -12.29
C LEU A 217 -7.52 11.36 -11.90
N ASP A 218 -6.39 10.91 -12.47
CA ASP A 218 -5.08 11.48 -12.17
C ASP A 218 -4.84 12.76 -12.98
N PRO A 219 -4.75 13.95 -12.33
CA PRO A 219 -4.56 15.22 -13.01
C PRO A 219 -3.28 15.32 -13.84
N VAL A 220 -2.25 14.54 -13.50
CA VAL A 220 -0.98 14.52 -14.25
C VAL A 220 -1.19 14.13 -15.71
N ASN A 221 -2.19 13.27 -15.98
CA ASN A 221 -2.49 12.77 -17.33
C ASN A 221 -3.16 13.81 -18.25
N TYR A 222 -3.52 14.98 -17.73
CA TYR A 222 -4.16 16.06 -18.48
C TYR A 222 -3.21 17.21 -18.86
N VAL A 223 -1.92 17.04 -18.58
CA VAL A 223 -0.90 17.96 -19.06
C VAL A 223 -0.73 17.79 -20.57
N ASP A 224 -0.67 18.89 -21.33
CA ASP A 224 -0.65 18.85 -22.80
C ASP A 224 0.63 18.26 -23.40
N ASP A 225 1.73 18.20 -22.64
CA ASP A 225 3.02 17.69 -23.07
C ASP A 225 3.23 16.24 -22.63
N ASP A 226 3.22 15.31 -23.58
CA ASP A 226 3.42 13.87 -23.30
C ASP A 226 4.77 13.59 -22.62
N GLY A 227 5.82 14.37 -22.94
CA GLY A 227 7.13 14.22 -22.30
C GLY A 227 7.11 14.60 -20.84
N ILE A 228 6.36 15.64 -20.46
CA ILE A 228 6.15 16.02 -19.05
C ILE A 228 5.36 14.96 -18.32
N VAL A 229 4.28 14.41 -18.91
CA VAL A 229 3.47 13.34 -18.31
C VAL A 229 4.33 12.11 -18.03
N ILE A 230 5.08 11.63 -19.03
CA ILE A 230 5.98 10.49 -18.89
C ILE A 230 7.03 10.77 -17.83
N GLY A 231 7.70 11.93 -17.91
CA GLY A 231 8.73 12.33 -16.95
C GLY A 231 8.22 12.40 -15.51
N ALA A 232 6.99 12.90 -15.31
CA ALA A 232 6.36 12.95 -14.00
C ALA A 232 6.08 11.55 -13.44
N HIS A 233 5.54 10.62 -14.25
CA HIS A 233 5.32 9.25 -13.81
C HIS A 233 6.62 8.50 -13.54
N VAL A 234 7.66 8.67 -14.37
CA VAL A 234 9.00 8.11 -14.11
C VAL A 234 9.56 8.65 -12.80
N LEU A 235 9.53 9.98 -12.62
CA LEU A 235 10.04 10.61 -11.41
C LEU A 235 9.28 10.10 -10.17
N LYS A 236 7.94 10.03 -10.23
CA LYS A 236 7.11 9.48 -9.16
C LYS A 236 7.53 8.06 -8.80
N ALA A 237 7.68 7.18 -9.81
CA ALA A 237 8.06 5.79 -9.63
C ALA A 237 9.47 5.64 -9.04
N GLU A 238 10.47 6.28 -9.63
CA GLU A 238 11.86 6.20 -9.17
C GLU A 238 12.05 6.83 -7.77
N ASN A 239 11.35 7.93 -7.50
CA ASN A 239 11.36 8.54 -6.17
C ASN A 239 10.80 7.57 -5.12
N GLU A 240 9.71 6.88 -5.42
CA GLU A 240 9.11 5.88 -4.52
C GLU A 240 10.06 4.69 -4.30
N VAL A 241 10.67 4.15 -5.36
CA VAL A 241 11.69 3.09 -5.25
C VAL A 241 12.86 3.56 -4.37
N SER A 242 13.32 4.81 -4.55
CA SER A 242 14.45 5.36 -3.79
C SER A 242 14.21 5.47 -2.29
N LEU A 243 12.95 5.64 -1.89
CA LEU A 243 12.54 5.72 -0.48
C LEU A 243 12.34 4.35 0.16
N ARG A 244 12.29 3.28 -0.65
CA ARG A 244 11.96 1.90 -0.24
C ARG A 244 12.99 0.87 -0.67
N ILE A 245 14.22 1.29 -0.93
CA ILE A 245 15.31 0.37 -1.25
C ILE A 245 15.51 -0.60 -0.09
N GLY A 246 15.45 -1.89 -0.37
CA GLY A 246 15.59 -2.97 0.62
C GLY A 246 14.30 -3.74 0.89
N GLU A 247 13.13 -3.11 0.87
CA GLU A 247 11.85 -3.76 1.17
C GLU A 247 11.53 -4.93 0.22
N TYR A 248 11.75 -4.72 -1.09
CA TYR A 248 11.55 -5.78 -2.09
C TYR A 248 12.54 -6.92 -1.92
N GLU A 249 13.79 -6.61 -1.65
CA GLU A 249 14.85 -7.60 -1.41
C GLU A 249 14.57 -8.44 -0.17
N ASP A 250 14.12 -7.82 0.91
CA ASP A 250 13.83 -8.51 2.16
C ASP A 250 12.67 -9.50 1.97
N LEU A 251 11.64 -9.11 1.22
CA LEU A 251 10.52 -9.99 0.87
C LEU A 251 10.96 -11.16 -0.01
N THR A 252 11.78 -10.89 -1.03
CA THR A 252 12.11 -11.90 -2.06
C THR A 252 13.23 -12.83 -1.64
N LYS A 253 14.23 -12.36 -0.89
CA LYS A 253 15.39 -13.18 -0.46
C LYS A 253 15.06 -14.17 0.65
N SER A 254 14.08 -13.86 1.49
CA SER A 254 13.66 -14.73 2.60
C SER A 254 12.72 -15.86 2.14
N ALA A 255 12.18 -15.78 0.94
CA ALA A 255 11.18 -16.71 0.43
C ALA A 255 11.80 -17.89 -0.33
N LEU A 256 11.24 -19.10 -0.13
CA LEU A 256 11.58 -20.28 -0.93
C LEU A 256 11.18 -20.12 -2.41
N ASP A 257 10.02 -19.52 -2.66
CA ASP A 257 9.54 -19.13 -3.98
C ASP A 257 9.14 -17.65 -3.94
N PRO A 258 10.00 -16.73 -4.45
CA PRO A 258 9.74 -15.30 -4.44
C PRO A 258 8.44 -14.90 -5.18
N TYR A 259 8.10 -15.61 -6.25
CA TYR A 259 6.87 -15.37 -6.99
C TYR A 259 5.63 -15.61 -6.13
N VAL A 260 5.60 -16.76 -5.43
CA VAL A 260 4.49 -17.13 -4.54
C VAL A 260 4.41 -16.16 -3.37
N ALA A 261 5.54 -15.80 -2.76
CA ALA A 261 5.58 -14.84 -1.65
C ALA A 261 4.99 -13.48 -2.04
N VAL A 262 5.38 -12.94 -3.20
CA VAL A 262 4.87 -11.66 -3.71
C VAL A 262 3.38 -11.74 -4.04
N ARG A 263 2.91 -12.85 -4.67
CA ARG A 263 1.50 -13.07 -4.97
C ARG A 263 0.65 -13.12 -3.70
N ASP A 264 1.12 -13.87 -2.70
CA ASP A 264 0.37 -14.08 -1.46
C ASP A 264 0.35 -12.79 -0.61
N ALA A 265 1.47 -12.06 -0.53
CA ALA A 265 1.54 -10.75 0.12
C ALA A 265 0.58 -9.75 -0.54
N TYR A 266 0.58 -9.68 -1.89
CA TYR A 266 -0.38 -8.85 -2.64
C TYR A 266 -1.83 -9.21 -2.30
N SER A 267 -2.16 -10.51 -2.32
CA SER A 267 -3.49 -11.01 -2.05
C SER A 267 -4.00 -10.61 -0.67
N GLN A 268 -3.15 -10.79 0.36
CA GLN A 268 -3.47 -10.41 1.75
C GLN A 268 -3.67 -8.91 1.89
N HIS A 269 -2.74 -8.12 1.36
CA HIS A 269 -2.82 -6.66 1.40
C HIS A 269 -4.11 -6.15 0.76
N ARG A 270 -4.44 -6.62 -0.46
CA ARG A 270 -5.66 -6.20 -1.16
C ARG A 270 -6.94 -6.67 -0.47
N ALA A 271 -6.93 -7.87 0.13
CA ALA A 271 -8.07 -8.37 0.91
C ALA A 271 -8.33 -7.52 2.17
N LYS A 272 -7.27 -7.05 2.83
CA LYS A 272 -7.35 -6.13 3.98
C LYS A 272 -7.93 -4.78 3.53
N LYS A 273 -7.36 -4.17 2.49
CA LYS A 273 -7.78 -2.86 1.96
C LYS A 273 -9.26 -2.81 1.53
N VAL A 274 -9.79 -3.87 0.94
CA VAL A 274 -11.22 -3.93 0.55
C VAL A 274 -12.16 -4.03 1.76
N LYS A 275 -11.69 -4.55 2.90
CA LYS A 275 -12.47 -4.68 4.14
C LYS A 275 -12.49 -3.39 4.98
N GLU A 276 -11.50 -2.53 4.83
CA GLU A 276 -11.42 -1.21 5.50
C GLU A 276 -12.46 -0.22 4.91
#